data_2cab2d9a3382fe211e8287a4bc6b6d44
#
_entry.id   2cab2d9a3382fe211e8287a4bc6b6d44
#
_cell.length_a   1.000
_cell.length_b   1.000
_cell.length_c   1.000
_cell.angle_alpha   90.00
_cell.angle_beta   90.00
_cell.angle_gamma   90.00
#
_symmetry.space_group_name_H-M   'P 1'
#
loop_
_entity.id
_entity.type
_entity.pdbx_description
1 polymer ?
#
loop_
_entity_poly.entity_id
_entity_poly.type
_entity_poly.pdbx_seq_one_letter_code
_entity_poly.pdbx_strand_id
1 'polypeptide(L)'
;MNKYEIMMILKPDLEDDAKNAVLDGFKAILTEGEGVVDNVDTEKLGLRELAYEIKYYTKGLYVVIDTHTTPEAIAEFERLSRINPSVLRHLTLRRD
;
A
#
# COMPACT_ATOMS: atom_id res chain seq x y z
N MET A 1 2.19 -19.42 -5.24
CA MET A 1 1.78 -18.08 -4.85
C MET A 1 1.42 -17.24 -6.06
N ASN A 2 0.55 -16.28 -5.87
CA ASN A 2 0.09 -15.43 -6.96
C ASN A 2 0.89 -14.13 -6.99
N LYS A 3 0.96 -13.52 -8.17
CA LYS A 3 1.58 -12.20 -8.33
C LYS A 3 0.50 -11.12 -8.24
N TYR A 4 0.76 -10.10 -7.42
CA TYR A 4 -0.15 -8.98 -7.22
C TYR A 4 0.57 -7.65 -7.40
N GLU A 5 -0.17 -6.68 -7.89
CA GLU A 5 0.24 -5.28 -7.88
C GLU A 5 -0.73 -4.53 -6.99
N ILE A 6 -0.20 -3.83 -6.00
CA ILE A 6 -0.99 -3.08 -5.03
C ILE A 6 -0.71 -1.60 -5.21
N MET A 7 -1.76 -0.80 -5.38
CA MET A 7 -1.65 0.65 -5.38
C MET A 7 -2.29 1.17 -4.11
N MET A 8 -1.56 1.95 -3.33
CA MET A 8 -2.08 2.60 -2.13
C MET A 8 -1.94 4.10 -2.24
N ILE A 9 -2.84 4.81 -1.59
CA ILE A 9 -2.73 6.25 -1.41
C ILE A 9 -2.64 6.50 0.09
N LEU A 10 -1.51 7.06 0.52
CA LEU A 10 -1.27 7.42 1.92
C LEU A 10 -1.52 8.91 2.12
N LYS A 11 -1.74 9.32 3.37
CA LYS A 11 -1.84 10.73 3.71
C LYS A 11 -0.60 11.48 3.22
N PRO A 12 -0.75 12.71 2.72
CA PRO A 12 0.39 13.46 2.18
C PRO A 12 1.29 14.07 3.26
N ASP A 13 0.81 14.16 4.49
CA ASP A 13 1.50 14.83 5.59
C ASP A 13 2.24 13.88 6.54
N LEU A 14 2.44 12.63 6.13
CA LEU A 14 3.22 11.68 6.93
C LEU A 14 4.71 12.05 6.91
N GLU A 15 5.31 12.06 8.09
CA GLU A 15 6.77 12.16 8.19
C GLU A 15 7.40 10.86 7.71
N ASP A 16 8.67 10.91 7.31
CA ASP A 16 9.37 9.76 6.74
C ASP A 16 9.34 8.55 7.67
N ASP A 17 9.56 8.75 8.98
CA ASP A 17 9.54 7.66 9.94
C ASP A 17 8.16 6.99 10.01
N ALA A 18 7.10 7.79 10.04
CA ALA A 18 5.73 7.27 10.06
C ALA A 18 5.39 6.55 8.76
N LYS A 19 5.78 7.10 7.63
CA LYS A 19 5.59 6.48 6.31
C LYS A 19 6.30 5.13 6.25
N ASN A 20 7.56 5.08 6.67
CA ASN A 20 8.33 3.85 6.65
C ASN A 20 7.75 2.80 7.59
N ALA A 21 7.25 3.20 8.76
CA ALA A 21 6.61 2.28 9.69
C ALA A 21 5.35 1.64 9.07
N VAL A 22 4.53 2.42 8.37
CA VAL A 22 3.35 1.93 7.68
C VAL A 22 3.74 0.92 6.60
N LEU A 23 4.72 1.26 5.76
CA LEU A 23 5.17 0.40 4.68
C LEU A 23 5.82 -0.88 5.22
N ASP A 24 6.63 -0.79 6.27
CA ASP A 24 7.27 -1.96 6.87
C ASP A 24 6.24 -2.91 7.47
N GLY A 25 5.18 -2.37 8.09
CA GLY A 25 4.08 -3.17 8.59
C GLY A 25 3.38 -3.95 7.50
N PHE A 26 3.10 -3.34 6.36
CA PHE A 26 2.48 -4.01 5.23
C PHE A 26 3.41 -5.01 4.56
N LYS A 27 4.69 -4.70 4.45
CA LYS A 27 5.68 -5.67 3.94
C LYS A 27 5.74 -6.92 4.80
N ALA A 28 5.69 -6.76 6.12
CA ALA A 28 5.70 -7.89 7.05
C ALA A 28 4.52 -8.82 6.80
N ILE A 29 3.33 -8.27 6.57
CA ILE A 29 2.14 -9.05 6.27
C ILE A 29 2.30 -9.80 4.94
N LEU A 30 2.76 -9.10 3.90
CA LEU A 30 2.89 -9.67 2.56
C LEU A 30 3.99 -10.72 2.47
N THR A 31 5.00 -10.66 3.33
CA THR A 31 6.10 -11.61 3.37
C THR A 31 5.92 -12.72 4.40
N GLU A 32 4.79 -12.76 5.07
CA GLU A 32 4.47 -13.83 6.00
C GLU A 32 4.45 -15.16 5.27
N GLY A 33 5.05 -16.18 5.88
CA GLY A 33 5.26 -17.46 5.22
C GLY A 33 6.32 -17.34 4.12
N GLU A 34 5.96 -17.69 2.89
CA GLU A 34 6.88 -17.65 1.75
C GLU A 34 6.67 -16.43 0.82
N GLY A 35 5.87 -15.47 1.27
CA GLY A 35 5.61 -14.27 0.48
C GLY A 35 6.86 -13.42 0.26
N VAL A 36 6.91 -12.75 -0.88
CA VAL A 36 8.02 -11.88 -1.27
C VAL A 36 7.48 -10.55 -1.77
N VAL A 37 8.07 -9.46 -1.30
CA VAL A 37 7.82 -8.13 -1.87
C VAL A 37 8.91 -7.88 -2.90
N ASP A 38 8.53 -7.85 -4.17
CA ASP A 38 9.48 -7.69 -5.27
C ASP A 38 9.94 -6.26 -5.43
N ASN A 39 9.04 -5.30 -5.23
CA ASN A 39 9.36 -3.88 -5.39
C ASN A 39 8.37 -3.02 -4.62
N VAL A 40 8.85 -1.90 -4.09
CA VAL A 40 8.01 -0.86 -3.51
C VAL A 40 8.43 0.47 -4.14
N ASP A 41 7.50 1.09 -4.86
CA ASP A 41 7.77 2.35 -5.55
C ASP A 41 6.97 3.46 -4.87
N THR A 42 7.69 4.43 -4.30
CA THR A 42 7.11 5.60 -3.65
C THR A 42 7.40 6.89 -4.42
N GLU A 43 8.17 6.81 -5.50
CA GLU A 43 8.67 8.00 -6.21
C GLU A 43 8.05 8.20 -7.59
N LYS A 44 7.75 7.12 -8.30
CA LYS A 44 7.29 7.18 -9.68
C LYS A 44 6.00 7.97 -9.82
N LEU A 45 5.01 7.69 -8.98
CA LEU A 45 3.79 8.49 -8.90
C LEU A 45 3.92 9.59 -7.85
N GLY A 46 4.46 9.24 -6.68
CA GLY A 46 4.77 10.19 -5.62
C GLY A 46 3.55 10.93 -5.08
N LEU A 47 3.78 12.17 -4.67
CA LEU A 47 2.74 13.04 -4.15
C LEU A 47 1.96 13.64 -5.32
N ARG A 48 0.64 13.44 -5.31
CA ARG A 48 -0.24 13.89 -6.40
C ARG A 48 -1.54 14.44 -5.86
N GLU A 49 -2.15 15.31 -6.65
CA GLU A 49 -3.51 15.76 -6.37
C GLU A 49 -4.48 14.61 -6.64
N LEU A 50 -5.47 14.47 -5.77
CA LEU A 50 -6.53 13.48 -5.94
C LEU A 50 -7.57 14.01 -6.91
N ALA A 51 -8.21 13.10 -7.65
CA ALA A 51 -9.29 13.48 -8.56
C ALA A 51 -10.48 14.07 -7.80
N TYR A 52 -10.66 13.65 -6.54
CA TYR A 52 -11.65 14.18 -5.63
C TYR A 52 -11.13 14.04 -4.20
N GLU A 53 -11.70 14.82 -3.29
CA GLU A 53 -11.28 14.80 -1.89
C GLU A 53 -11.58 13.45 -1.25
N ILE A 54 -10.59 12.90 -0.51
CA ILE A 54 -10.74 11.67 0.26
C ILE A 54 -10.38 11.98 1.71
N LYS A 55 -11.30 11.75 2.65
CA LYS A 55 -11.10 11.98 4.08
C LYS A 55 -10.53 13.38 4.37
N TYR A 56 -11.04 14.38 3.67
CA TYR A 56 -10.62 15.78 3.77
C TYR A 56 -9.24 16.10 3.20
N TYR A 57 -8.60 15.15 2.51
CA TYR A 57 -7.33 15.39 1.82
C TYR A 57 -7.57 15.60 0.34
N THR A 58 -6.90 16.59 -0.23
CA THR A 58 -6.95 16.88 -1.66
C THR A 58 -5.74 16.32 -2.40
N LYS A 59 -4.72 15.89 -1.65
CA LYS A 59 -3.50 15.27 -2.18
C LYS A 59 -3.24 13.95 -1.46
N GLY A 60 -2.45 13.09 -2.08
CA GLY A 60 -2.06 11.84 -1.47
C GLY A 60 -0.71 11.38 -2.00
N LEU A 61 -0.05 10.54 -1.22
CA LEU A 61 1.19 9.89 -1.61
C LEU A 61 0.86 8.53 -2.22
N TYR A 62 1.15 8.36 -3.50
CA TYR A 62 0.89 7.11 -4.21
C TYR A 62 2.06 6.15 -4.02
N VAL A 63 1.74 4.93 -3.62
CA VAL A 63 2.71 3.85 -3.43
C VAL A 63 2.26 2.65 -4.24
N VAL A 64 3.19 2.08 -5.01
CA VAL A 64 2.93 0.87 -5.79
C VAL A 64 3.82 -0.26 -5.24
N ILE A 65 3.20 -1.38 -4.89
CA ILE A 65 3.91 -2.55 -4.37
C ILE A 65 3.69 -3.72 -5.31
N ASP A 66 4.78 -4.32 -5.78
CA ASP A 66 4.74 -5.57 -6.53
C ASP A 66 5.14 -6.70 -5.59
N THR A 67 4.32 -7.72 -5.50
CA THR A 67 4.52 -8.80 -4.54
C THR A 67 4.05 -10.14 -5.09
N HIS A 68 4.71 -11.23 -4.63
CA HIS A 68 4.23 -12.60 -4.80
C HIS A 68 3.84 -13.11 -3.42
N THR A 69 2.58 -13.44 -3.23
CA THR A 69 2.10 -13.87 -1.92
C THR A 69 0.83 -14.69 -2.04
N THR A 70 0.25 -15.08 -0.91
CA THR A 70 -0.97 -15.89 -0.87
C THR A 70 -2.21 -15.00 -0.83
N PRO A 71 -3.37 -15.52 -1.26
CA PRO A 71 -4.63 -14.80 -1.11
C PRO A 71 -4.95 -14.45 0.36
N GLU A 72 -4.53 -15.30 1.30
CA GLU A 72 -4.73 -15.05 2.73
C GLU A 72 -3.95 -13.84 3.20
N ALA A 73 -2.70 -13.69 2.74
CA ALA A 73 -1.89 -12.52 3.07
C ALA A 73 -2.50 -11.25 2.49
N ILE A 74 -3.01 -11.31 1.26
CA ILE A 74 -3.70 -10.19 0.63
C ILE A 74 -4.96 -9.80 1.40
N ALA A 75 -5.74 -10.77 1.85
CA ALA A 75 -6.95 -10.50 2.64
C ALA A 75 -6.61 -9.76 3.93
N GLU A 76 -5.54 -10.19 4.63
CA GLU A 76 -5.09 -9.53 5.84
C GLU A 76 -4.55 -8.12 5.55
N PHE A 77 -3.80 -7.96 4.47
CA PHE A 77 -3.33 -6.66 4.03
C PHE A 77 -4.50 -5.70 3.80
N GLU A 78 -5.53 -6.15 3.08
CA GLU A 78 -6.70 -5.33 2.78
C GLU A 78 -7.48 -4.97 4.05
N ARG A 79 -7.63 -5.93 4.97
CA ARG A 79 -8.31 -5.68 6.24
C ARG A 79 -7.60 -4.58 7.03
N LEU A 80 -6.29 -4.68 7.16
CA LEU A 80 -5.51 -3.71 7.91
C LEU A 80 -5.45 -2.35 7.20
N SER A 81 -5.44 -2.35 5.86
CA SER A 81 -5.49 -1.10 5.10
C SER A 81 -6.77 -0.31 5.37
N ARG A 82 -7.91 -0.99 5.49
CA ARG A 82 -9.17 -0.32 5.74
C ARG A 82 -9.24 0.36 7.09
N ILE A 83 -8.57 -0.20 8.10
CA ILE A 83 -8.60 0.34 9.47
C ILE A 83 -7.41 1.23 9.79
N ASN A 84 -6.42 1.32 8.90
CA ASN A 84 -5.24 2.15 9.12
C ASN A 84 -5.55 3.60 8.75
N PRO A 85 -5.50 4.55 9.69
CA PRO A 85 -5.85 5.94 9.41
C PRO A 85 -4.89 6.64 8.44
N SER A 86 -3.69 6.09 8.23
CA SER A 86 -2.73 6.65 7.28
C SER A 86 -3.01 6.27 5.84
N VAL A 87 -3.86 5.25 5.60
CA VAL A 87 -4.21 4.79 4.26
C VAL A 87 -5.52 5.44 3.83
N LEU A 88 -5.46 6.25 2.77
CA LEU A 88 -6.65 6.89 2.22
C LEU A 88 -7.41 5.94 1.30
N ARG A 89 -6.67 5.15 0.51
CA ARG A 89 -7.26 4.24 -0.45
C ARG A 89 -6.28 3.14 -0.81
N HIS A 90 -6.82 1.98 -1.24
CA HIS A 90 -5.99 0.88 -1.74
C HIS A 90 -6.72 0.13 -2.84
N LEU A 91 -5.94 -0.46 -3.74
CA LEU A 91 -6.44 -1.28 -4.84
C LEU A 91 -5.43 -2.40 -5.08
N THR A 92 -5.90 -3.64 -5.10
CA THR A 92 -5.07 -4.81 -5.37
C THR A 92 -5.48 -5.42 -6.70
N LEU A 93 -4.50 -5.63 -7.58
CA LEU A 93 -4.71 -6.28 -8.87
C LEU A 93 -3.88 -7.55 -8.94
N ARG A 94 -4.48 -8.63 -9.43
CA ARG A 94 -3.77 -9.88 -9.69
C ARG A 94 -3.14 -9.80 -11.08
N ARG A 95 -1.86 -10.16 -11.18
CA ARG A 95 -1.05 -9.96 -12.37
C ARG A 95 -0.49 -11.23 -13.00
N ASP A 96 -0.82 -12.40 -12.53
CA ASP A 96 -0.36 -13.67 -13.11
C ASP A 96 -1.30 -14.27 -14.16
#